data_665adc33ce5a8211b66e2f655cd611f2
#
_entry.id   665adc33ce5a8211b66e2f655cd611f2
#
_cell.length_a   1.000
_cell.length_b   1.000
_cell.length_c   1.000
_cell.angle_alpha   90.00
_cell.angle_beta   90.00
_cell.angle_gamma   90.00
#
_symmetry.space_group_name_H-M   'P 1'
#
loop_
_entity.id
_entity.type
_entity.pdbx_description
1 polymer ?
#
loop_
_entity_poly.entity_id
_entity_poly.type
_entity_poly.pdbx_seq_one_letter_code
_entity_poly.pdbx_strand_id
1 'polypeptide(L)'
;MEDGSHCLKFFTIGLFCLSLVSAHRVHEYDKHPLSKFNVYKTTLGFRDSVIITANPLILGSKGEDTAWVTVDLVNPDPSDDDWVAVYSPANFNSSTCSVENDEFQSPYLCTSPIKYKYANFSNANYNQTGNNTLNFQLINQRADFSFALFSGGLSNPVLVAVSNVITFSNPKAPLYARLAHGKLWNEMTVTWTSGYSIDEAVPFVEWGLKGEEPRTRSPAGTLTVEQNSMCGAPARTVGWHDLGFTHTSFLTNLWPNTVYSYRMGHILSNGSYVWGKNYTFKSSPYPGQDSLQRVIIFGDMGKGERDGSNEYSSKDPGALNTTDQLIKDLPNYDIVFHIGDISYADGYVADWDQFTAQVEPIASTVPYMVASGNHERDWPNSGSFYENTDSGGECGVLAETMFYFPAENRAKFWYSTDYGMFHFCIADSEHDWREGTEQYKFIEHCLASADRRKQPWLIFAAHRVLGYSSNSWYAQEGSFEEPMGRESLQKLWQKYRVDIAFYGHVHNYERTCPIYQNQCVNSGKSHYSGTVKGTIHVVVGGGGCHLSEFTTAIPNWSIYRDYDWGFVKLTAFNRSSLLFEYKKSRDGKVYDSFTISREYKDVLACVHDSCEPTTLAS
;
A
#
# COMPACT_ATOMS: atom_id res chain seq x y z
N MET A 1 44.79 5.93 -76.92
CA MET A 1 44.65 7.33 -76.55
C MET A 1 43.57 7.36 -75.54
N GLU A 2 44.06 7.60 -74.33
CA GLU A 2 43.48 8.19 -73.14
C GLU A 2 42.34 7.43 -72.49
N ASP A 3 42.65 6.75 -71.56
CA ASP A 3 42.71 6.77 -70.08
C ASP A 3 41.69 7.70 -69.41
N GLY A 4 40.84 7.15 -68.58
CA GLY A 4 39.89 7.82 -67.72
C GLY A 4 39.44 6.93 -66.58
N SER A 5 40.33 6.70 -65.62
CA SER A 5 40.04 6.03 -64.35
C SER A 5 39.07 6.84 -63.52
N HIS A 6 37.90 6.29 -63.17
CA HIS A 6 37.06 6.82 -62.11
C HIS A 6 37.08 5.93 -60.87
N CYS A 7 37.76 6.48 -59.86
CA CYS A 7 37.83 5.94 -58.48
C CYS A 7 36.48 6.09 -57.79
N LEU A 8 35.80 4.98 -57.50
CA LEU A 8 34.55 4.93 -56.74
C LEU A 8 34.93 4.90 -55.25
N LYS A 9 34.71 6.04 -54.54
CA LYS A 9 34.79 6.10 -53.11
C LYS A 9 33.53 5.51 -52.49
N PHE A 10 33.66 4.36 -51.83
CA PHE A 10 32.62 3.83 -50.94
C PHE A 10 32.60 4.69 -49.66
N PHE A 11 31.52 5.40 -49.44
CA PHE A 11 31.18 5.99 -48.14
C PHE A 11 30.49 4.90 -47.30
N THR A 12 31.19 4.34 -46.34
CA THR A 12 30.61 3.53 -45.28
C THR A 12 29.94 4.47 -44.29
N ILE A 13 28.62 4.57 -44.35
CA ILE A 13 27.79 5.20 -43.30
C ILE A 13 27.72 4.20 -42.15
N GLY A 14 28.50 4.45 -41.11
CA GLY A 14 28.34 3.76 -39.84
C GLY A 14 27.06 4.24 -39.18
N LEU A 15 26.04 3.38 -39.15
CA LEU A 15 24.88 3.56 -38.29
C LEU A 15 25.34 3.39 -36.84
N PHE A 16 25.54 4.47 -36.14
CA PHE A 16 25.58 4.47 -34.67
C PHE A 16 24.12 4.29 -34.20
N CYS A 17 23.74 3.08 -33.85
CA CYS A 17 22.61 2.84 -32.98
C CYS A 17 22.95 3.42 -31.61
N LEU A 18 22.58 4.66 -31.37
CA LEU A 18 22.39 5.18 -30.02
C LEU A 18 21.17 4.45 -29.45
N SER A 19 21.42 3.38 -28.72
CA SER A 19 20.48 2.90 -27.73
C SER A 19 20.33 4.03 -26.69
N LEU A 20 19.29 4.81 -26.85
CA LEU A 20 18.75 5.64 -25.79
C LEU A 20 18.21 4.66 -24.73
N VAL A 21 19.09 4.22 -23.85
CA VAL A 21 18.65 3.74 -22.53
C VAL A 21 18.01 4.98 -21.90
N SER A 22 16.70 5.02 -21.92
CA SER A 22 15.92 5.95 -21.11
C SER A 22 16.19 5.56 -19.66
N ALA A 23 17.28 6.09 -19.09
CA ALA A 23 17.46 6.04 -17.66
C ALA A 23 16.28 6.82 -17.10
N HIS A 24 15.28 6.13 -16.58
CA HIS A 24 14.33 6.71 -15.64
C HIS A 24 15.19 7.45 -14.63
N ARG A 25 15.08 8.77 -14.58
CA ARG A 25 15.62 9.54 -13.47
C ARG A 25 14.75 9.16 -12.28
N VAL A 26 15.15 8.12 -11.56
CA VAL A 26 14.67 7.89 -10.21
C VAL A 26 14.96 9.19 -9.48
N HIS A 27 13.93 9.95 -9.17
CA HIS A 27 14.07 11.15 -8.36
C HIS A 27 14.69 10.71 -7.03
N GLU A 28 15.62 11.49 -6.49
CA GLU A 28 16.32 11.17 -5.23
C GLU A 28 15.33 10.95 -4.07
N TYR A 29 14.10 11.42 -4.23
CA TYR A 29 12.98 11.27 -3.31
C TYR A 29 12.32 9.88 -3.36
N ASP A 30 12.53 9.09 -4.42
CA ASP A 30 11.90 7.77 -4.59
C ASP A 30 12.64 6.65 -3.85
N LYS A 31 13.83 6.94 -3.29
CA LYS A 31 14.61 5.95 -2.57
C LYS A 31 14.16 5.81 -1.12
N HIS A 32 13.94 4.56 -0.70
CA HIS A 32 13.64 4.24 0.69
C HIS A 32 14.69 4.85 1.65
N PRO A 33 14.31 5.49 2.78
CA PRO A 33 15.27 6.12 3.70
C PRO A 33 16.39 5.19 4.16
N LEU A 34 16.10 3.91 4.38
CA LEU A 34 17.09 2.91 4.80
C LEU A 34 18.11 2.55 3.71
N SER A 35 17.86 2.88 2.44
CA SER A 35 18.82 2.70 1.36
C SER A 35 19.97 3.72 1.33
N LYS A 36 19.87 4.77 2.15
CA LYS A 36 20.86 5.88 2.18
C LYS A 36 22.21 5.48 2.76
N PHE A 37 22.30 4.37 3.51
CA PHE A 37 23.55 3.93 4.11
C PHE A 37 23.98 2.54 3.64
N ASN A 38 25.26 2.26 3.75
CA ASN A 38 25.86 1.03 3.25
C ASN A 38 26.03 -0.01 4.36
N VAL A 39 24.98 -0.79 4.65
CA VAL A 39 25.02 -1.85 5.68
C VAL A 39 26.05 -2.94 5.39
N TYR A 40 26.41 -3.18 4.13
CA TYR A 40 27.42 -4.18 3.76
C TYR A 40 28.87 -3.78 4.12
N LYS A 41 29.10 -2.50 4.40
CA LYS A 41 30.42 -1.97 4.75
C LYS A 41 30.53 -1.48 6.20
N THR A 42 29.57 -1.83 7.03
CA THR A 42 29.61 -1.46 8.46
C THR A 42 30.81 -2.14 9.15
N THR A 43 31.70 -1.33 9.66
CA THR A 43 32.87 -1.79 10.43
C THR A 43 32.51 -1.87 11.92
N LEU A 44 33.02 -2.87 12.63
CA LEU A 44 32.92 -2.97 14.09
C LEU A 44 34.11 -2.24 14.74
N GLY A 45 33.83 -1.17 15.47
CA GLY A 45 34.83 -0.34 16.14
C GLY A 45 34.38 0.05 17.53
N PHE A 46 34.05 -0.94 18.38
CA PHE A 46 33.56 -0.72 19.74
C PHE A 46 34.53 0.14 20.57
N ARG A 47 33.97 1.12 21.29
CA ARG A 47 34.70 2.03 22.18
C ARG A 47 34.12 1.93 23.59
N ASP A 48 34.92 1.48 24.58
CA ASP A 48 34.50 1.31 25.97
C ASP A 48 34.02 2.62 26.64
N SER A 49 34.46 3.77 26.12
CA SER A 49 34.08 5.09 26.62
C SER A 49 32.73 5.61 26.10
N VAL A 50 32.14 4.91 25.12
CA VAL A 50 30.84 5.29 24.52
C VAL A 50 29.76 4.45 25.19
N ILE A 51 28.72 5.11 25.69
CA ILE A 51 27.61 4.47 26.39
C ILE A 51 26.31 4.80 25.66
N ILE A 52 25.51 3.77 25.43
CA ILE A 52 24.14 3.88 24.96
C ILE A 52 23.24 3.00 25.81
N THR A 53 22.16 3.56 26.36
CA THR A 53 21.26 2.86 27.27
C THR A 53 19.81 3.10 26.88
N ALA A 54 19.01 2.03 26.81
CA ALA A 54 17.58 2.08 26.46
C ALA A 54 16.70 1.76 27.67
N ASN A 55 15.63 2.52 27.84
CA ASN A 55 14.65 2.37 28.91
C ASN A 55 13.22 2.61 28.41
N PRO A 56 12.18 1.89 28.94
CA PRO A 56 12.25 0.82 29.92
C PRO A 56 12.71 -0.52 29.30
N LEU A 57 13.11 -1.50 30.12
CA LEU A 57 13.57 -2.82 29.65
C LEU A 57 12.41 -3.68 29.12
N ILE A 58 11.22 -3.53 29.69
CA ILE A 58 10.02 -4.27 29.30
C ILE A 58 8.95 -3.29 28.84
N LEU A 59 8.50 -3.49 27.61
CA LEU A 59 7.46 -2.70 26.94
C LEU A 59 6.11 -3.41 27.00
N GLY A 60 5.02 -2.67 26.84
CA GLY A 60 3.68 -3.25 26.72
C GLY A 60 3.22 -4.04 27.95
N SER A 61 3.62 -3.66 29.17
CA SER A 61 3.30 -4.37 30.41
C SER A 61 1.81 -4.40 30.77
N LYS A 62 0.99 -3.53 30.15
CA LYS A 62 -0.47 -3.48 30.30
C LYS A 62 -1.19 -4.00 29.04
N GLY A 63 -0.49 -4.67 28.12
CA GLY A 63 -1.02 -5.18 26.89
C GLY A 63 -0.96 -4.19 25.70
N GLU A 64 -0.18 -3.11 25.84
CA GLU A 64 0.09 -2.21 24.73
C GLU A 64 1.00 -2.90 23.70
N ASP A 65 0.75 -2.66 22.41
CA ASP A 65 1.55 -3.11 21.27
C ASP A 65 2.48 -2.03 20.73
N THR A 66 2.38 -0.84 21.27
CA THR A 66 3.19 0.34 20.91
C THR A 66 3.68 1.02 22.19
N ALA A 67 4.96 1.37 22.25
CA ALA A 67 5.56 1.99 23.41
C ALA A 67 6.64 3.01 23.03
N TRP A 68 6.81 4.03 23.87
CA TRP A 68 7.93 4.97 23.77
C TRP A 68 9.13 4.44 24.56
N VAL A 69 10.31 4.59 23.96
CA VAL A 69 11.60 4.21 24.52
C VAL A 69 12.51 5.43 24.54
N THR A 70 13.14 5.65 25.68
CA THR A 70 14.17 6.67 25.86
C THR A 70 15.54 6.02 25.67
N VAL A 71 16.40 6.62 24.86
CA VAL A 71 17.76 6.17 24.56
C VAL A 71 18.73 7.27 24.96
N ASP A 72 19.48 7.03 26.02
CA ASP A 72 20.50 7.96 26.53
C ASP A 72 21.85 7.65 25.90
N LEU A 73 22.53 8.70 25.42
CA LEU A 73 23.82 8.66 24.72
C LEU A 73 24.88 9.39 25.53
N VAL A 74 26.07 8.79 25.64
CA VAL A 74 27.30 9.44 26.10
C VAL A 74 28.43 9.05 25.15
N ASN A 75 28.90 9.99 24.34
CA ASN A 75 30.00 9.81 23.40
C ASN A 75 31.07 10.90 23.64
N PRO A 76 32.24 10.56 24.20
CA PRO A 76 33.30 11.52 24.46
C PRO A 76 33.91 12.18 23.21
N ASP A 77 33.71 11.57 22.04
CA ASP A 77 34.21 12.06 20.73
C ASP A 77 33.05 12.14 19.74
N PRO A 78 32.10 13.09 19.96
CA PRO A 78 30.88 13.21 19.17
C PRO A 78 31.13 13.86 17.81
N SER A 79 30.33 13.46 16.81
CA SER A 79 30.34 14.04 15.46
C SER A 79 28.92 14.36 15.00
N ASP A 80 28.80 15.32 14.06
CA ASP A 80 27.53 15.70 13.42
C ASP A 80 26.91 14.55 12.61
N ASP A 81 27.73 13.62 12.16
CA ASP A 81 27.34 12.48 11.36
C ASP A 81 27.11 11.18 12.17
N ASP A 82 27.17 11.26 13.52
CA ASP A 82 26.78 10.17 14.39
C ASP A 82 25.27 9.89 14.28
N TRP A 83 24.90 8.62 14.28
CA TRP A 83 23.50 8.22 14.20
C TRP A 83 23.20 6.96 15.02
N VAL A 84 21.96 6.85 15.50
CA VAL A 84 21.45 5.74 16.29
C VAL A 84 20.41 4.98 15.49
N ALA A 85 20.62 3.68 15.37
CA ALA A 85 19.76 2.75 14.68
C ALA A 85 19.07 1.78 15.64
N VAL A 86 17.85 1.37 15.30
CA VAL A 86 17.06 0.36 16.02
C VAL A 86 17.14 -0.97 15.27
N TYR A 87 17.51 -2.02 15.96
CA TYR A 87 17.54 -3.38 15.43
C TYR A 87 16.53 -4.29 16.13
N SER A 88 15.85 -5.13 15.37
CA SER A 88 15.00 -6.22 15.84
C SER A 88 15.09 -7.39 14.85
N PRO A 89 15.50 -8.60 15.27
CA PRO A 89 16.01 -8.92 16.59
C PRO A 89 17.31 -8.18 16.93
N ALA A 90 17.65 -8.12 18.22
CA ALA A 90 18.86 -7.48 18.73
C ALA A 90 20.13 -8.34 18.42
N ASN A 91 20.47 -8.47 17.14
CA ASN A 91 21.58 -9.31 16.67
C ASN A 91 22.59 -8.48 15.84
N PHE A 92 23.82 -8.40 16.32
CA PHE A 92 24.92 -7.63 15.74
C PHE A 92 26.09 -8.52 15.26
N ASN A 93 25.81 -9.77 14.92
CA ASN A 93 26.82 -10.73 14.47
C ASN A 93 27.01 -10.69 12.95
N SER A 94 28.22 -10.94 12.49
CA SER A 94 28.55 -11.16 11.07
C SER A 94 27.80 -12.36 10.43
N SER A 95 27.19 -13.22 11.26
CA SER A 95 26.30 -14.31 10.80
C SER A 95 25.03 -13.82 10.09
N THR A 96 24.73 -12.53 10.14
CA THR A 96 23.62 -11.94 9.37
C THR A 96 23.93 -11.83 7.89
N CYS A 97 25.20 -12.00 7.47
CA CYS A 97 25.60 -11.99 6.06
C CYS A 97 25.23 -13.32 5.40
N SER A 98 24.59 -13.25 4.23
CA SER A 98 24.27 -14.46 3.45
C SER A 98 25.54 -15.09 2.88
N VAL A 99 25.54 -16.42 2.78
CA VAL A 99 26.66 -17.22 2.24
C VAL A 99 26.93 -16.90 0.74
N GLU A 100 25.98 -16.30 0.05
CA GLU A 100 26.11 -15.91 -1.37
C GLU A 100 27.03 -14.71 -1.59
N ASN A 101 27.42 -14.01 -0.52
CA ASN A 101 28.30 -12.83 -0.57
C ASN A 101 29.73 -13.18 -0.09
N ASP A 102 30.39 -14.12 -0.74
CA ASP A 102 31.79 -14.51 -0.47
C ASP A 102 32.82 -13.35 -0.59
N GLU A 103 32.41 -12.19 -1.10
CA GLU A 103 33.26 -11.01 -1.22
C GLU A 103 33.41 -10.22 0.10
N PHE A 104 32.58 -10.50 1.11
CA PHE A 104 32.58 -9.75 2.35
C PHE A 104 33.36 -10.49 3.45
N GLN A 105 34.58 -10.05 3.68
CA GLN A 105 35.37 -10.51 4.85
C GLN A 105 34.87 -9.81 6.14
N SER A 106 34.72 -10.62 7.20
CA SER A 106 34.46 -10.13 8.56
C SER A 106 35.39 -8.93 8.94
N PRO A 107 34.89 -7.88 9.64
CA PRO A 107 33.63 -7.84 10.37
C PRO A 107 32.59 -6.94 9.70
N TYR A 108 31.56 -7.50 9.10
CA TYR A 108 30.45 -6.75 8.52
C TYR A 108 29.12 -7.11 9.18
N LEU A 109 28.22 -6.13 9.26
CA LEU A 109 26.84 -6.31 9.64
C LEU A 109 25.99 -6.25 8.36
N CYS A 110 25.25 -7.32 8.07
CA CYS A 110 24.49 -7.49 6.83
C CYS A 110 22.97 -7.41 7.04
N THR A 111 22.52 -6.76 8.10
CA THR A 111 21.11 -6.54 8.42
C THR A 111 20.83 -5.05 8.47
N SER A 112 19.78 -4.61 7.79
CA SER A 112 19.28 -3.24 7.91
C SER A 112 18.65 -3.03 9.29
N PRO A 113 18.82 -1.85 9.91
CA PRO A 113 18.00 -1.49 11.06
C PRO A 113 16.54 -1.32 10.63
N ILE A 114 15.63 -1.35 11.61
CA ILE A 114 14.21 -1.03 11.39
C ILE A 114 14.05 0.47 11.06
N LYS A 115 14.77 1.31 11.81
CA LYS A 115 14.77 2.77 11.68
C LYS A 115 15.95 3.40 12.38
N TYR A 116 16.21 4.68 12.09
CA TYR A 116 17.33 5.40 12.66
C TYR A 116 17.02 6.88 12.89
N LYS A 117 17.85 7.53 13.73
CA LYS A 117 17.91 9.00 13.92
C LYS A 117 19.36 9.44 14.01
N TYR A 118 19.64 10.67 13.59
CA TYR A 118 20.93 11.29 13.90
C TYR A 118 21.08 11.49 15.42
N ALA A 119 22.29 11.32 15.94
CA ALA A 119 22.55 11.43 17.37
C ALA A 119 22.32 12.85 17.92
N ASN A 120 22.42 13.87 17.05
CA ASN A 120 22.12 15.26 17.37
C ASN A 120 20.64 15.65 17.17
N PHE A 121 19.75 14.67 16.86
CA PHE A 121 18.33 14.93 16.66
C PHE A 121 17.72 15.65 17.88
N SER A 122 17.10 16.81 17.62
CA SER A 122 16.51 17.70 18.63
C SER A 122 17.49 18.27 19.68
N ASN A 123 18.81 18.11 19.50
CA ASN A 123 19.84 18.66 20.39
C ASN A 123 21.07 19.17 19.62
N ALA A 124 21.09 20.44 19.27
CA ALA A 124 22.19 21.08 18.56
C ALA A 124 23.53 21.10 19.35
N ASN A 125 23.50 20.85 20.66
CA ASN A 125 24.71 20.86 21.50
C ASN A 125 25.36 19.47 21.63
N TYR A 126 24.82 18.44 20.98
CA TYR A 126 25.39 17.08 21.04
C TYR A 126 26.87 17.07 20.67
N ASN A 127 27.27 17.75 19.61
CA ASN A 127 28.66 17.82 19.14
C ASN A 127 29.64 18.47 20.11
N GLN A 128 29.14 19.21 21.10
CA GLN A 128 29.96 19.86 22.12
C GLN A 128 30.02 19.05 23.42
N THR A 129 28.94 18.36 23.74
CA THR A 129 28.77 17.68 25.04
C THR A 129 28.93 16.18 24.95
N GLY A 130 28.71 15.58 23.77
CA GLY A 130 28.63 14.14 23.57
C GLY A 130 27.41 13.47 24.20
N ASN A 131 26.49 14.28 24.77
CA ASN A 131 25.32 13.76 25.48
C ASN A 131 24.03 14.11 24.73
N ASN A 132 23.17 13.14 24.56
CA ASN A 132 21.80 13.35 24.11
C ASN A 132 20.87 12.26 24.64
N THR A 133 19.57 12.57 24.64
CA THR A 133 18.48 11.64 24.92
C THR A 133 17.56 11.63 23.72
N LEU A 134 17.47 10.48 23.06
CA LEU A 134 16.58 10.26 21.93
C LEU A 134 15.34 9.50 22.37
N ASN A 135 14.18 9.82 21.78
CA ASN A 135 12.95 9.09 22.02
C ASN A 135 12.55 8.36 20.75
N PHE A 136 12.29 7.04 20.84
CA PHE A 136 11.80 6.21 19.77
C PHE A 136 10.43 5.63 20.14
N GLN A 137 9.51 5.62 19.18
CA GLN A 137 8.26 4.89 19.32
C GLN A 137 8.45 3.50 18.69
N LEU A 138 8.34 2.44 19.46
CA LEU A 138 8.44 1.07 18.97
C LEU A 138 7.08 0.40 18.95
N ILE A 139 6.88 -0.45 17.95
CA ILE A 139 5.74 -1.36 17.84
C ILE A 139 6.22 -2.78 18.11
N ASN A 140 5.32 -3.67 18.53
CA ASN A 140 5.68 -5.07 18.74
C ASN A 140 5.91 -5.79 17.40
N GLN A 141 7.15 -6.14 17.11
CA GLN A 141 7.60 -6.86 15.91
C GLN A 141 8.01 -8.30 16.20
N ARG A 142 7.51 -8.89 17.26
CA ARG A 142 7.69 -10.30 17.69
C ARG A 142 9.10 -10.70 18.09
N ALA A 143 10.00 -9.74 18.20
CA ALA A 143 11.38 -9.93 18.63
C ALA A 143 11.78 -8.88 19.67
N ASP A 144 12.95 -9.04 20.25
CA ASP A 144 13.59 -8.04 21.09
C ASP A 144 14.22 -6.90 20.27
N PHE A 145 14.61 -5.83 20.96
CA PHE A 145 15.19 -4.64 20.35
C PHE A 145 16.48 -4.26 21.03
N SER A 146 17.38 -3.67 20.26
CA SER A 146 18.56 -2.97 20.75
C SER A 146 18.87 -1.77 19.88
N PHE A 147 19.60 -0.81 20.45
CA PHE A 147 20.01 0.42 19.77
C PHE A 147 21.51 0.39 19.54
N ALA A 148 21.92 0.80 18.37
CA ALA A 148 23.31 0.85 17.96
C ALA A 148 23.71 2.29 17.59
N LEU A 149 24.80 2.79 18.16
CA LEU A 149 25.40 4.06 17.80
C LEU A 149 26.47 3.83 16.73
N PHE A 150 26.37 4.57 15.67
CA PHE A 150 27.35 4.59 14.57
C PHE A 150 28.02 5.96 14.44
N SER A 151 29.30 5.93 14.09
CA SER A 151 30.07 7.10 13.63
C SER A 151 30.46 6.94 12.16
N GLY A 152 30.96 8.02 11.52
CA GLY A 152 31.43 7.99 10.13
C GLY A 152 30.33 8.14 9.09
N GLY A 153 29.17 8.63 9.50
CA GLY A 153 28.03 8.90 8.62
C GLY A 153 27.36 7.65 8.06
N LEU A 154 26.47 7.88 7.06
CA LEU A 154 25.69 6.80 6.45
C LEU A 154 26.47 6.02 5.38
N SER A 155 27.51 6.61 4.79
CA SER A 155 28.26 5.97 3.70
C SER A 155 29.38 5.05 4.18
N ASN A 156 29.95 5.32 5.34
CA ASN A 156 31.04 4.54 5.95
C ASN A 156 30.78 4.31 7.44
N PRO A 157 29.70 3.64 7.80
CA PRO A 157 29.28 3.49 9.19
C PRO A 157 30.27 2.62 9.98
N VAL A 158 30.63 3.08 11.16
CA VAL A 158 31.40 2.34 12.15
C VAL A 158 30.53 2.15 13.40
N LEU A 159 30.22 0.91 13.74
CA LEU A 159 29.46 0.58 14.95
C LEU A 159 30.33 0.76 16.18
N VAL A 160 30.02 1.76 17.02
CA VAL A 160 30.85 2.14 18.17
C VAL A 160 30.30 1.69 19.52
N ALA A 161 28.99 1.54 19.64
CA ALA A 161 28.37 1.03 20.88
C ALA A 161 26.99 0.41 20.59
N VAL A 162 26.58 -0.51 21.46
CA VAL A 162 25.26 -1.18 21.43
C VAL A 162 24.62 -1.07 22.81
N SER A 163 23.32 -0.81 22.88
CA SER A 163 22.57 -0.71 24.13
C SER A 163 22.28 -2.07 24.75
N ASN A 164 21.74 -2.05 25.97
CA ASN A 164 21.01 -3.18 26.53
C ASN A 164 19.82 -3.56 25.63
N VAL A 165 19.43 -4.84 25.75
CA VAL A 165 18.25 -5.38 25.08
C VAL A 165 16.99 -4.95 25.82
N ILE A 166 15.93 -4.62 25.05
CA ILE A 166 14.57 -4.37 25.53
C ILE A 166 13.58 -5.26 24.78
N THR A 167 12.45 -5.59 25.39
CA THR A 167 11.45 -6.48 24.77
C THR A 167 10.02 -6.12 25.18
N PHE A 168 9.04 -6.48 24.37
CA PHE A 168 7.64 -6.46 24.80
C PHE A 168 7.36 -7.59 25.78
N SER A 169 6.44 -7.37 26.71
CA SER A 169 6.05 -8.37 27.73
C SER A 169 5.46 -9.65 27.12
N ASN A 170 4.78 -9.53 25.98
CA ASN A 170 4.38 -10.65 25.14
C ASN A 170 4.74 -10.35 23.68
N PRO A 171 5.95 -10.68 23.22
CA PRO A 171 6.37 -10.44 21.84
C PRO A 171 5.55 -11.25 20.84
N LYS A 172 5.00 -12.42 21.21
CA LYS A 172 4.22 -13.28 20.34
C LYS A 172 2.72 -12.93 20.26
N ALA A 173 2.27 -11.84 20.89
CA ALA A 173 0.86 -11.47 20.95
C ALA A 173 0.18 -11.41 19.57
N PRO A 174 -1.13 -11.75 19.45
CA PRO A 174 -1.91 -11.53 18.23
C PRO A 174 -2.20 -10.03 18.06
N LEU A 175 -1.75 -9.45 16.94
CA LEU A 175 -1.69 -8.00 16.71
C LEU A 175 -2.17 -7.62 15.31
N TYR A 176 -2.49 -6.32 15.16
CA TYR A 176 -2.72 -5.64 13.88
C TYR A 176 -3.84 -6.28 13.05
N ALA A 177 -5.03 -6.36 13.65
CA ALA A 177 -6.23 -6.89 13.01
C ALA A 177 -6.60 -6.10 11.75
N ARG A 178 -6.90 -6.83 10.67
CA ARG A 178 -7.33 -6.29 9.38
C ARG A 178 -8.56 -7.03 8.91
N LEU A 179 -9.62 -6.29 8.63
CA LEU A 179 -10.86 -6.81 8.06
C LEU A 179 -10.81 -6.71 6.53
N ALA A 180 -11.38 -7.68 5.85
CA ALA A 180 -11.66 -7.60 4.42
C ALA A 180 -12.94 -8.38 4.10
N HIS A 181 -13.55 -8.11 2.94
CA HIS A 181 -14.65 -8.93 2.46
C HIS A 181 -14.18 -10.34 2.15
N GLY A 182 -15.02 -11.34 2.48
CA GLY A 182 -14.87 -12.69 1.96
C GLY A 182 -15.35 -12.79 0.50
N LYS A 183 -15.48 -14.02 0.00
CA LYS A 183 -16.00 -14.28 -1.35
C LYS A 183 -17.50 -14.01 -1.47
N LEU A 184 -18.22 -14.14 -0.36
CA LEU A 184 -19.66 -13.87 -0.29
C LEU A 184 -19.91 -12.55 0.45
N TRP A 185 -20.98 -11.85 0.07
CA TRP A 185 -21.36 -10.57 0.67
C TRP A 185 -21.60 -10.64 2.20
N ASN A 186 -21.97 -11.81 2.73
CA ASN A 186 -22.23 -12.06 4.15
C ASN A 186 -21.04 -12.74 4.85
N GLU A 187 -19.84 -12.56 4.30
CA GLU A 187 -18.59 -13.01 4.89
C GLU A 187 -17.69 -11.81 5.20
N MET A 188 -17.00 -11.89 6.33
CA MET A 188 -15.93 -10.98 6.72
C MET A 188 -14.71 -11.80 7.09
N THR A 189 -13.55 -11.42 6.60
CA THR A 189 -12.29 -12.02 7.04
C THR A 189 -11.64 -11.16 8.11
N VAL A 190 -10.98 -11.82 9.05
CA VAL A 190 -10.10 -11.19 10.04
C VAL A 190 -8.70 -11.74 9.80
N THR A 191 -7.77 -10.89 9.40
CA THR A 191 -6.35 -11.22 9.25
C THR A 191 -5.55 -10.52 10.34
N TRP A 192 -4.58 -11.22 10.93
CA TRP A 192 -3.68 -10.65 11.95
C TRP A 192 -2.31 -11.32 11.91
N THR A 193 -1.35 -10.74 12.61
CA THR A 193 0.00 -11.31 12.77
C THR A 193 0.24 -11.73 14.22
N SER A 194 1.04 -12.79 14.41
CA SER A 194 1.52 -13.22 15.74
C SER A 194 2.87 -13.92 15.63
N GLY A 195 3.51 -14.13 16.78
CA GLY A 195 4.73 -14.94 16.88
C GLY A 195 4.48 -16.42 17.18
N TYR A 196 3.23 -16.90 17.16
CA TYR A 196 2.90 -18.30 17.45
C TYR A 196 2.79 -19.12 16.16
N SER A 197 3.64 -20.15 16.04
CA SER A 197 3.50 -21.18 14.99
C SER A 197 2.30 -22.06 15.22
N ILE A 198 1.91 -22.83 14.19
CA ILE A 198 0.81 -23.83 14.28
C ILE A 198 1.14 -24.97 15.25
N ASP A 199 2.41 -25.23 15.53
CA ASP A 199 2.86 -26.25 16.49
C ASP A 199 2.80 -25.75 17.94
N GLU A 200 2.81 -24.43 18.13
CA GLU A 200 2.78 -23.80 19.47
C GLU A 200 1.37 -23.45 19.91
N ALA A 201 0.51 -23.02 18.96
CA ALA A 201 -0.85 -22.58 19.28
C ALA A 201 -1.82 -22.71 18.10
N VAL A 202 -3.09 -22.92 18.42
CA VAL A 202 -4.19 -22.96 17.42
C VAL A 202 -4.84 -21.58 17.33
N PRO A 203 -4.73 -20.88 16.18
CA PRO A 203 -5.34 -19.57 16.00
C PRO A 203 -6.84 -19.66 15.72
N PHE A 204 -7.61 -18.71 16.24
CA PHE A 204 -9.05 -18.57 16.00
C PHE A 204 -9.53 -17.14 16.24
N VAL A 205 -10.74 -16.83 15.77
CA VAL A 205 -11.47 -15.61 16.11
C VAL A 205 -12.72 -15.96 16.91
N GLU A 206 -12.91 -15.29 18.04
CA GLU A 206 -14.16 -15.35 18.81
C GLU A 206 -14.98 -14.10 18.48
N TRP A 207 -16.23 -14.30 18.04
CA TRP A 207 -17.07 -13.23 17.54
C TRP A 207 -18.56 -13.48 17.81
N GLY A 208 -19.38 -12.43 17.74
CA GLY A 208 -20.81 -12.50 17.92
C GLY A 208 -21.47 -11.13 17.79
N LEU A 209 -22.78 -11.07 17.87
CA LEU A 209 -23.51 -9.81 17.91
C LEU A 209 -23.01 -8.95 19.08
N LYS A 210 -22.86 -7.65 18.84
CA LYS A 210 -22.36 -6.75 19.87
C LYS A 210 -23.25 -6.76 21.11
N GLY A 211 -22.69 -7.16 22.25
CA GLY A 211 -23.39 -7.22 23.54
C GLY A 211 -24.11 -8.51 23.82
N GLU A 212 -24.02 -9.52 22.97
CA GLU A 212 -24.67 -10.83 23.15
C GLU A 212 -23.66 -11.96 23.44
N GLU A 213 -24.14 -13.00 24.15
CA GLU A 213 -23.47 -14.28 24.41
C GLU A 213 -24.47 -15.40 24.11
N PRO A 214 -24.08 -16.62 23.69
CA PRO A 214 -22.70 -17.07 23.53
C PRO A 214 -22.04 -16.57 22.23
N ARG A 215 -20.69 -16.51 22.24
CA ARG A 215 -19.91 -16.15 21.07
C ARG A 215 -19.53 -17.36 20.22
N THR A 216 -19.51 -17.15 18.91
CA THR A 216 -19.04 -18.14 17.94
C THR A 216 -17.51 -18.11 17.88
N ARG A 217 -16.88 -19.26 17.62
CA ARG A 217 -15.44 -19.36 17.33
C ARG A 217 -15.25 -19.88 15.91
N SER A 218 -14.52 -19.13 15.11
CA SER A 218 -14.10 -19.51 13.76
C SER A 218 -12.61 -19.84 13.76
N PRO A 219 -12.20 -20.99 13.21
CA PRO A 219 -10.79 -21.34 13.09
C PRO A 219 -10.10 -20.39 12.11
N ALA A 220 -8.77 -20.29 12.22
CA ALA A 220 -7.96 -19.53 11.27
C ALA A 220 -6.96 -20.43 10.56
N GLY A 221 -6.73 -20.14 9.28
CA GLY A 221 -5.56 -20.62 8.54
C GLY A 221 -4.34 -19.77 8.86
N THR A 222 -3.15 -20.34 8.64
CA THR A 222 -1.87 -19.66 8.89
C THR A 222 -1.01 -19.68 7.64
N LEU A 223 -0.43 -18.52 7.31
CA LEU A 223 0.57 -18.36 6.28
C LEU A 223 1.90 -17.92 6.91
N THR A 224 2.99 -18.36 6.31
CA THR A 224 4.35 -17.94 6.67
C THR A 224 5.04 -17.41 5.43
N VAL A 225 5.94 -16.46 5.63
CA VAL A 225 6.85 -15.98 4.58
C VAL A 225 8.27 -16.28 5.04
N GLU A 226 9.06 -16.86 4.16
CA GLU A 226 10.46 -17.12 4.40
C GLU A 226 11.33 -16.17 3.54
N GLN A 227 12.52 -15.88 4.00
CA GLN A 227 13.47 -15.02 3.29
C GLN A 227 13.73 -15.49 1.84
N ASN A 228 13.81 -16.80 1.63
CA ASN A 228 14.03 -17.40 0.30
C ASN A 228 12.80 -17.31 -0.61
N SER A 229 11.63 -16.95 -0.10
CA SER A 229 10.43 -16.67 -0.90
C SER A 229 10.49 -15.31 -1.60
N MET A 230 11.39 -14.42 -1.18
CA MET A 230 11.61 -13.13 -1.82
C MET A 230 12.36 -13.30 -3.13
N CYS A 231 12.07 -12.46 -4.13
CA CYS A 231 12.66 -12.54 -5.47
C CYS A 231 14.07 -11.95 -5.54
N GLY A 232 14.38 -10.95 -4.72
CA GLY A 232 15.66 -10.27 -4.78
C GLY A 232 16.00 -9.36 -3.60
N ALA A 233 17.07 -8.62 -3.74
CA ALA A 233 17.53 -7.65 -2.76
C ALA A 233 16.74 -6.32 -2.89
N PRO A 234 16.53 -5.58 -1.77
CA PRO A 234 17.00 -5.88 -0.41
C PRO A 234 16.14 -6.89 0.35
N ALA A 235 14.89 -7.21 -0.08
CA ALA A 235 13.95 -8.07 0.65
C ALA A 235 14.54 -9.44 1.01
N ARG A 236 15.27 -10.04 0.07
CA ARG A 236 15.91 -11.35 0.26
C ARG A 236 17.24 -11.30 1.02
N THR A 237 17.76 -10.09 1.30
CA THR A 237 19.09 -9.89 1.91
C THR A 237 18.99 -8.99 3.15
N VAL A 238 19.54 -7.79 3.10
CA VAL A 238 19.66 -6.86 4.24
C VAL A 238 18.34 -6.31 4.75
N GLY A 239 17.32 -6.23 3.90
CA GLY A 239 16.01 -5.75 4.26
C GLY A 239 15.11 -6.82 4.89
N TRP A 240 15.54 -8.08 4.90
CA TRP A 240 14.75 -9.15 5.49
C TRP A 240 14.49 -8.93 6.98
N HIS A 241 13.23 -9.11 7.36
CA HIS A 241 12.76 -9.15 8.73
C HIS A 241 11.70 -10.24 8.86
N ASP A 242 11.78 -11.04 9.92
CA ASP A 242 10.80 -12.10 10.15
C ASP A 242 9.48 -11.51 10.67
N LEU A 243 8.47 -11.53 9.81
CA LEU A 243 7.11 -11.06 10.13
C LEU A 243 6.31 -12.04 11.01
N GLY A 244 6.89 -13.19 11.39
CA GLY A 244 6.19 -14.24 12.12
C GLY A 244 5.11 -14.91 11.28
N PHE A 245 3.91 -15.06 11.84
CA PHE A 245 2.81 -15.83 11.24
C PHE A 245 1.63 -14.92 10.96
N THR A 246 1.09 -15.01 9.75
CA THR A 246 -0.14 -14.34 9.36
C THR A 246 -1.31 -15.31 9.42
N HIS A 247 -2.33 -14.97 10.18
CA HIS A 247 -3.51 -15.79 10.37
C HIS A 247 -4.72 -15.14 9.73
N THR A 248 -5.59 -15.92 9.09
CA THR A 248 -6.86 -15.45 8.52
C THR A 248 -8.01 -16.35 8.91
N SER A 249 -9.04 -15.77 9.50
CA SER A 249 -10.29 -16.44 9.88
C SER A 249 -11.45 -15.89 9.07
N PHE A 250 -12.42 -16.75 8.73
CA PHE A 250 -13.61 -16.39 7.97
C PHE A 250 -14.83 -16.40 8.89
N LEU A 251 -15.47 -15.23 9.01
CA LEU A 251 -16.72 -15.03 9.73
C LEU A 251 -17.86 -15.10 8.71
N THR A 252 -18.67 -16.13 8.79
CA THR A 252 -19.68 -16.45 7.77
C THR A 252 -21.11 -16.27 8.29
N ASN A 253 -22.09 -16.20 7.37
CA ASN A 253 -23.51 -16.05 7.69
C ASN A 253 -23.83 -14.79 8.50
N LEU A 254 -23.16 -13.71 8.20
CA LEU A 254 -23.40 -12.41 8.85
C LEU A 254 -24.75 -11.83 8.41
N TRP A 255 -25.48 -11.27 9.36
CA TRP A 255 -26.67 -10.47 9.08
C TRP A 255 -26.26 -9.12 8.47
N PRO A 256 -26.99 -8.60 7.47
CA PRO A 256 -26.63 -7.35 6.81
C PRO A 256 -26.71 -6.15 7.76
N ASN A 257 -25.83 -5.17 7.58
CA ASN A 257 -25.78 -3.91 8.34
C ASN A 257 -25.81 -4.08 9.87
N THR A 258 -25.28 -5.18 10.38
CA THR A 258 -25.32 -5.56 11.80
C THR A 258 -23.95 -5.36 12.45
N VAL A 259 -23.94 -4.88 13.69
CA VAL A 259 -22.70 -4.63 14.44
C VAL A 259 -22.30 -5.89 15.20
N TYR A 260 -21.10 -6.37 14.92
CA TYR A 260 -20.46 -7.50 15.59
C TYR A 260 -19.29 -7.03 16.44
N SER A 261 -18.98 -7.79 17.50
CA SER A 261 -17.72 -7.69 18.24
C SER A 261 -16.89 -8.93 17.99
N TYR A 262 -15.57 -8.77 17.95
CA TYR A 262 -14.64 -9.87 17.74
C TYR A 262 -13.31 -9.64 18.48
N ARG A 263 -12.58 -10.74 18.70
CA ARG A 263 -11.18 -10.72 19.16
C ARG A 263 -10.43 -11.93 18.59
N MET A 264 -9.16 -11.75 18.31
CA MET A 264 -8.27 -12.83 17.95
C MET A 264 -7.86 -13.60 19.20
N GLY A 265 -7.68 -14.92 19.04
CA GLY A 265 -7.24 -15.79 20.13
C GLY A 265 -6.32 -16.90 19.64
N HIS A 266 -5.49 -17.39 20.53
CA HIS A 266 -4.66 -18.57 20.35
C HIS A 266 -4.84 -19.52 21.52
N ILE A 267 -5.04 -20.80 21.23
CA ILE A 267 -5.05 -21.87 22.26
C ILE A 267 -3.67 -22.49 22.26
N LEU A 268 -2.94 -22.31 23.35
CA LEU A 268 -1.62 -22.90 23.52
C LEU A 268 -1.71 -24.41 23.77
N SER A 269 -0.60 -25.13 23.58
CA SER A 269 -0.53 -26.58 23.78
C SER A 269 -0.90 -27.03 25.20
N ASN A 270 -0.75 -26.19 26.21
CA ASN A 270 -1.16 -26.42 27.60
C ASN A 270 -2.65 -26.11 27.86
N GLY A 271 -3.44 -25.73 26.85
CA GLY A 271 -4.83 -25.36 26.94
C GLY A 271 -5.14 -23.94 27.41
N SER A 272 -4.12 -23.13 27.70
CA SER A 272 -4.32 -21.70 28.03
C SER A 272 -4.61 -20.87 26.78
N TYR A 273 -5.23 -19.70 26.99
CA TYR A 273 -5.60 -18.78 25.92
C TYR A 273 -4.73 -17.54 25.95
N VAL A 274 -4.29 -17.11 24.77
CA VAL A 274 -3.70 -15.79 24.53
C VAL A 274 -4.70 -14.99 23.68
N TRP A 275 -5.02 -13.80 24.15
CA TRP A 275 -6.02 -12.94 23.50
C TRP A 275 -5.39 -11.66 22.97
N GLY A 276 -5.84 -11.24 21.79
CA GLY A 276 -5.67 -9.88 21.27
C GLY A 276 -6.69 -8.90 21.85
N LYS A 277 -6.68 -7.68 21.32
CA LYS A 277 -7.65 -6.63 21.67
C LYS A 277 -9.06 -7.01 21.23
N ASN A 278 -10.06 -6.33 21.83
CA ASN A 278 -11.46 -6.42 21.39
C ASN A 278 -11.76 -5.34 20.36
N TYR A 279 -12.41 -5.73 19.28
CA TYR A 279 -12.80 -4.85 18.19
C TYR A 279 -14.30 -4.98 17.88
N THR A 280 -14.81 -4.05 17.08
CA THR A 280 -16.16 -4.12 16.53
C THR A 280 -16.13 -3.74 15.06
N PHE A 281 -17.00 -4.37 14.27
CA PHE A 281 -17.23 -4.00 12.88
C PHE A 281 -18.72 -4.05 12.55
N LYS A 282 -19.09 -3.35 11.47
CA LYS A 282 -20.43 -3.46 10.89
C LYS A 282 -20.34 -4.32 9.64
N SER A 283 -21.18 -5.36 9.55
CA SER A 283 -21.25 -6.22 8.37
C SER A 283 -21.77 -5.48 7.15
N SER A 284 -21.46 -6.00 5.97
CA SER A 284 -21.88 -5.44 4.69
C SER A 284 -23.39 -5.40 4.54
N PRO A 285 -23.95 -4.42 3.82
CA PRO A 285 -25.33 -4.48 3.36
C PRO A 285 -25.49 -5.65 2.36
N TYR A 286 -26.66 -6.26 2.27
CA TYR A 286 -26.90 -7.26 1.23
C TYR A 286 -26.89 -6.62 -0.17
N PRO A 287 -26.56 -7.37 -1.23
CA PRO A 287 -26.48 -6.84 -2.59
C PRO A 287 -27.78 -6.18 -3.03
N GLY A 288 -27.71 -4.90 -3.37
CA GLY A 288 -28.86 -4.09 -3.77
C GLY A 288 -29.66 -3.48 -2.61
N GLN A 289 -29.17 -3.59 -1.38
CA GLN A 289 -29.83 -2.93 -0.25
C GLN A 289 -29.83 -1.42 -0.43
N ASP A 290 -31.03 -0.83 -0.45
CA ASP A 290 -31.23 0.62 -0.56
C ASP A 290 -31.01 1.28 0.80
N SER A 291 -29.78 1.60 1.10
CA SER A 291 -29.33 2.22 2.35
C SER A 291 -28.16 3.15 2.09
N LEU A 292 -27.91 4.09 2.99
CA LEU A 292 -26.71 4.94 2.90
C LEU A 292 -25.45 4.08 2.93
N GLN A 293 -24.59 4.24 1.91
CA GLN A 293 -23.31 3.51 1.76
C GLN A 293 -22.20 4.48 1.38
N ARG A 294 -21.07 4.36 2.08
CA ARG A 294 -19.98 5.32 1.99
C ARG A 294 -18.64 4.58 1.81
N VAL A 295 -17.94 4.90 0.75
CA VAL A 295 -16.71 4.22 0.32
C VAL A 295 -15.57 5.24 0.30
N ILE A 296 -14.43 4.88 0.86
CA ILE A 296 -13.17 5.63 0.73
C ILE A 296 -12.29 4.96 -0.31
N ILE A 297 -11.67 5.76 -1.19
CA ILE A 297 -10.74 5.27 -2.22
C ILE A 297 -9.52 6.19 -2.29
N PHE A 298 -8.33 5.62 -2.24
CA PHE A 298 -7.04 6.30 -2.44
C PHE A 298 -5.96 5.29 -2.78
N GLY A 299 -4.84 5.73 -3.31
CA GLY A 299 -3.61 4.95 -3.51
C GLY A 299 -2.39 5.66 -2.93
N ASP A 300 -1.26 4.96 -2.92
CA ASP A 300 0.06 5.57 -2.72
C ASP A 300 0.21 6.25 -1.34
N MET A 301 -0.16 5.53 -0.27
CA MET A 301 -0.14 6.13 1.06
C MET A 301 1.21 6.00 1.75
N GLY A 302 1.77 4.80 1.79
CA GLY A 302 2.98 4.53 2.54
C GLY A 302 2.82 4.59 4.06
N LYS A 303 3.94 4.63 4.76
CA LYS A 303 4.00 4.72 6.21
C LYS A 303 4.73 5.97 6.68
N GLY A 304 4.43 6.41 7.89
CA GLY A 304 5.12 7.53 8.54
C GLY A 304 5.57 7.18 9.96
N GLU A 305 6.64 7.81 10.39
CA GLU A 305 7.20 7.66 11.73
C GLU A 305 6.81 8.84 12.63
N ARG A 306 6.02 8.56 13.67
CA ARG A 306 5.53 9.61 14.59
C ARG A 306 6.61 10.18 15.48
N ASP A 307 7.73 9.52 15.57
CA ASP A 307 8.89 9.92 16.37
C ASP A 307 9.96 10.68 15.58
N GLY A 308 9.75 10.88 14.27
CA GLY A 308 10.70 11.56 13.38
C GLY A 308 11.89 10.68 12.95
N SER A 309 11.78 9.37 13.10
CA SER A 309 12.79 8.43 12.58
C SER A 309 12.77 8.36 11.05
N ASN A 310 13.89 7.92 10.47
CA ASN A 310 14.08 7.67 9.04
C ASN A 310 13.82 8.89 8.15
N GLU A 311 13.74 10.10 8.74
CA GLU A 311 13.38 11.28 7.96
C GLU A 311 12.11 11.03 7.11
N TYR A 312 11.08 10.40 7.72
CA TYR A 312 9.87 9.94 7.02
C TYR A 312 9.26 10.99 6.09
N SER A 313 9.46 12.27 6.41
CA SER A 313 9.03 13.41 5.59
C SER A 313 9.72 13.47 4.22
N SER A 314 10.74 12.68 3.98
CA SER A 314 11.44 12.65 2.69
C SER A 314 10.79 11.74 1.65
N LYS A 315 10.04 10.69 2.06
CA LYS A 315 9.39 9.76 1.13
C LYS A 315 7.87 9.82 1.21
N ASP A 316 7.30 9.61 2.39
CA ASP A 316 5.84 9.54 2.60
C ASP A 316 5.34 10.67 3.52
N PRO A 317 5.56 11.94 3.15
CA PRO A 317 5.32 13.08 4.06
C PRO A 317 3.85 13.29 4.39
N GLY A 318 2.93 12.77 3.58
CA GLY A 318 1.48 12.85 3.78
C GLY A 318 0.85 11.65 4.48
N ALA A 319 1.57 10.53 4.67
CA ALA A 319 1.03 9.27 5.15
C ALA A 319 0.29 9.40 6.49
N LEU A 320 0.90 10.05 7.46
CA LEU A 320 0.26 10.27 8.77
C LEU A 320 -0.93 11.24 8.69
N ASN A 321 -0.87 12.26 7.82
CA ASN A 321 -1.98 13.19 7.63
C ASN A 321 -3.22 12.46 7.11
N THR A 322 -3.05 11.59 6.12
CA THR A 322 -4.13 10.78 5.56
C THR A 322 -4.65 9.78 6.59
N THR A 323 -3.76 9.05 7.27
CA THR A 323 -4.14 8.09 8.31
C THR A 323 -4.94 8.75 9.42
N ASP A 324 -4.44 9.87 9.97
CA ASP A 324 -5.09 10.57 11.09
C ASP A 324 -6.44 11.16 10.68
N GLN A 325 -6.54 11.68 9.44
CA GLN A 325 -7.81 12.19 8.92
C GLN A 325 -8.84 11.08 8.71
N LEU A 326 -8.42 9.90 8.22
CA LEU A 326 -9.30 8.73 8.09
C LEU A 326 -9.74 8.20 9.45
N ILE A 327 -8.86 8.12 10.45
CA ILE A 327 -9.22 7.76 11.83
C ILE A 327 -10.25 8.74 12.41
N LYS A 328 -10.04 10.02 12.21
CA LYS A 328 -10.98 11.06 12.66
C LYS A 328 -12.35 10.95 11.99
N ASP A 329 -12.39 10.58 10.72
CA ASP A 329 -13.62 10.46 9.91
C ASP A 329 -14.26 9.05 9.95
N LEU A 330 -13.71 8.13 10.74
CA LEU A 330 -14.07 6.70 10.78
C LEU A 330 -15.59 6.44 10.94
N PRO A 331 -16.38 7.20 11.71
CA PRO A 331 -17.83 7.01 11.78
C PRO A 331 -18.57 7.37 10.47
N ASN A 332 -17.91 8.02 9.53
CA ASN A 332 -18.51 8.60 8.33
C ASN A 332 -18.20 7.82 7.04
N TYR A 333 -17.64 6.61 7.13
CA TYR A 333 -17.47 5.71 6.00
C TYR A 333 -17.57 4.24 6.45
N ASP A 334 -17.77 3.34 5.49
CA ASP A 334 -18.18 1.97 5.76
C ASP A 334 -17.16 0.94 5.21
N ILE A 335 -16.32 1.33 4.24
CA ILE A 335 -15.31 0.48 3.58
C ILE A 335 -14.21 1.34 2.96
N VAL A 336 -13.00 0.83 2.90
CA VAL A 336 -11.82 1.46 2.28
C VAL A 336 -11.31 0.60 1.14
N PHE A 337 -10.92 1.24 0.03
CA PHE A 337 -10.12 0.67 -1.05
C PHE A 337 -8.80 1.44 -1.16
N HIS A 338 -7.71 0.79 -0.82
CA HIS A 338 -6.34 1.27 -1.02
C HIS A 338 -5.78 0.63 -2.30
N ILE A 339 -5.76 1.42 -3.38
CA ILE A 339 -5.55 0.92 -4.74
C ILE A 339 -4.07 0.88 -5.16
N GLY A 340 -3.25 0.18 -4.39
CA GLY A 340 -1.83 -0.08 -4.67
C GLY A 340 -0.87 0.92 -4.06
N ASP A 341 0.40 0.56 -4.10
CA ASP A 341 1.51 1.23 -3.42
C ASP A 341 1.17 1.47 -1.95
N ILE A 342 1.09 0.32 -1.25
CA ILE A 342 0.47 0.23 0.07
C ILE A 342 1.41 0.80 1.14
N SER A 343 2.60 0.19 1.27
CA SER A 343 3.51 0.45 2.38
C SER A 343 4.79 1.17 2.00
N TYR A 344 5.20 1.10 0.73
CA TYR A 344 6.51 1.53 0.23
C TYR A 344 7.68 0.94 1.03
N ALA A 345 7.54 -0.31 1.44
CA ALA A 345 8.59 -1.03 2.15
C ALA A 345 9.83 -1.27 1.26
N ASP A 346 9.61 -1.43 -0.07
CA ASP A 346 10.66 -1.56 -1.09
C ASP A 346 11.75 -2.57 -0.69
N GLY A 347 11.30 -3.67 -0.08
CA GLY A 347 12.15 -4.74 0.39
C GLY A 347 12.72 -4.58 1.81
N TYR A 348 12.42 -3.50 2.52
CA TYR A 348 12.71 -3.37 3.96
C TYR A 348 11.50 -3.89 4.75
N VAL A 349 11.46 -5.20 4.91
CA VAL A 349 10.27 -5.98 5.28
C VAL A 349 9.65 -5.56 6.61
N ALA A 350 10.44 -5.03 7.55
CA ALA A 350 9.94 -4.50 8.83
C ALA A 350 8.90 -3.37 8.68
N ASP A 351 8.91 -2.67 7.53
CA ASP A 351 8.00 -1.56 7.28
C ASP A 351 6.55 -2.02 7.06
N TRP A 352 6.33 -3.27 6.65
CA TRP A 352 5.00 -3.86 6.61
C TRP A 352 4.33 -3.96 7.97
N ASP A 353 5.09 -4.30 9.02
CA ASP A 353 4.57 -4.29 10.39
C ASP A 353 4.19 -2.88 10.82
N GLN A 354 5.04 -1.90 10.52
CA GLN A 354 4.80 -0.51 10.87
C GLN A 354 3.56 0.03 10.13
N PHE A 355 3.40 -0.32 8.84
CA PHE A 355 2.21 0.03 8.08
C PHE A 355 0.95 -0.62 8.66
N THR A 356 0.99 -1.92 8.99
CA THR A 356 -0.19 -2.59 9.56
C THR A 356 -0.56 -2.04 10.93
N ALA A 357 0.42 -1.66 11.75
CA ALA A 357 0.19 -0.96 13.01
C ALA A 357 -0.42 0.44 12.78
N GLN A 358 0.06 1.17 11.77
CA GLN A 358 -0.46 2.49 11.41
C GLN A 358 -1.93 2.44 11.02
N VAL A 359 -2.34 1.47 10.21
CA VAL A 359 -3.72 1.37 9.70
C VAL A 359 -4.65 0.54 10.59
N GLU A 360 -4.14 -0.13 11.64
CA GLU A 360 -4.95 -0.97 12.54
C GLU A 360 -6.23 -0.28 13.03
N PRO A 361 -6.24 1.00 13.47
CA PRO A 361 -7.47 1.64 13.94
C PRO A 361 -8.58 1.70 12.89
N ILE A 362 -8.21 1.78 11.62
CA ILE A 362 -9.13 1.78 10.47
C ILE A 362 -9.47 0.34 10.10
N ALA A 363 -8.45 -0.46 9.78
CA ALA A 363 -8.59 -1.79 9.20
C ALA A 363 -9.21 -2.82 10.17
N SER A 364 -9.13 -2.58 11.48
CA SER A 364 -9.83 -3.41 12.49
C SER A 364 -11.31 -3.07 12.66
N THR A 365 -11.79 -1.97 12.06
CA THR A 365 -13.15 -1.44 12.27
C THR A 365 -14.01 -1.51 11.00
N VAL A 366 -13.42 -1.28 9.84
CA VAL A 366 -14.07 -1.38 8.52
C VAL A 366 -13.25 -2.26 7.58
N PRO A 367 -13.87 -2.93 6.60
CA PRO A 367 -13.12 -3.67 5.58
C PRO A 367 -12.11 -2.76 4.87
N TYR A 368 -10.87 -3.21 4.82
CA TYR A 368 -9.76 -2.54 4.17
C TYR A 368 -9.29 -3.39 2.98
N MET A 369 -9.83 -3.06 1.81
CA MET A 369 -9.57 -3.75 0.56
C MET A 369 -8.33 -3.15 -0.11
N VAL A 370 -7.50 -4.00 -0.71
CA VAL A 370 -6.26 -3.57 -1.36
C VAL A 370 -6.21 -3.97 -2.83
N ALA A 371 -5.50 -3.20 -3.64
CA ALA A 371 -4.97 -3.60 -4.93
C ALA A 371 -3.44 -3.66 -4.86
N SER A 372 -2.80 -4.26 -5.84
CA SER A 372 -1.35 -4.25 -5.97
C SER A 372 -0.90 -3.05 -6.79
N GLY A 373 0.22 -2.46 -6.42
CA GLY A 373 0.96 -1.48 -7.21
C GLY A 373 2.35 -1.99 -7.58
N ASN A 374 3.14 -1.14 -8.23
CA ASN A 374 4.50 -1.48 -8.64
C ASN A 374 5.42 -1.70 -7.42
N HIS A 375 5.23 -0.95 -6.34
CA HIS A 375 6.02 -1.12 -5.11
C HIS A 375 5.69 -2.41 -4.34
N GLU A 376 4.60 -3.08 -4.62
CA GLU A 376 4.36 -4.43 -4.14
C GLU A 376 4.90 -5.48 -5.11
N ARG A 377 4.74 -5.27 -6.43
CA ARG A 377 4.78 -6.37 -7.38
C ARG A 377 5.96 -6.38 -8.34
N ASP A 378 6.45 -5.21 -8.81
CA ASP A 378 7.41 -5.17 -9.90
C ASP A 378 8.77 -5.72 -9.52
N TRP A 379 9.14 -6.81 -10.20
CA TRP A 379 10.45 -7.43 -10.14
C TRP A 379 10.73 -8.22 -11.42
N PRO A 380 11.94 -8.13 -11.99
CA PRO A 380 12.30 -8.85 -13.21
C PRO A 380 12.11 -10.36 -13.08
N ASN A 381 11.56 -11.01 -14.12
CA ASN A 381 11.31 -12.44 -14.18
C ASN A 381 10.35 -12.99 -13.10
N SER A 382 9.54 -12.15 -12.46
CA SER A 382 8.56 -12.57 -11.45
C SER A 382 7.16 -12.77 -12.02
N GLY A 383 6.96 -12.60 -13.34
CA GLY A 383 5.66 -12.59 -14.01
C GLY A 383 4.97 -11.24 -13.95
N SER A 384 5.63 -10.19 -13.45
CA SER A 384 5.19 -8.81 -13.60
C SER A 384 5.18 -8.42 -15.09
N PHE A 385 4.26 -7.55 -15.48
CA PHE A 385 4.20 -7.00 -16.83
C PHE A 385 5.38 -6.04 -17.10
N TYR A 386 5.77 -5.31 -16.06
CA TYR A 386 6.95 -4.43 -16.09
C TYR A 386 8.14 -5.16 -15.46
N GLU A 387 9.34 -4.84 -15.95
CA GLU A 387 10.58 -5.43 -15.45
C GLU A 387 11.40 -4.44 -14.60
N ASN A 388 10.71 -3.56 -13.87
CA ASN A 388 11.31 -2.67 -12.90
C ASN A 388 11.67 -3.42 -11.61
N THR A 389 12.36 -2.75 -10.70
CA THR A 389 12.79 -3.32 -9.40
C THR A 389 12.11 -2.62 -8.23
N ASP A 390 10.96 -1.99 -8.46
CA ASP A 390 10.29 -1.07 -7.53
C ASP A 390 9.90 -1.76 -6.21
N SER A 391 9.53 -3.05 -6.27
CA SER A 391 9.17 -3.80 -5.06
C SER A 391 10.37 -4.17 -4.15
N GLY A 392 11.60 -3.78 -4.51
CA GLY A 392 12.77 -4.15 -3.71
C GLY A 392 12.95 -5.66 -3.53
N GLY A 393 12.41 -6.47 -4.44
CA GLY A 393 12.47 -7.93 -4.40
C GLY A 393 11.33 -8.63 -3.67
N GLU A 394 10.29 -7.93 -3.25
CA GLU A 394 9.11 -8.53 -2.59
C GLU A 394 8.21 -9.30 -3.55
N CYS A 395 8.13 -8.86 -4.81
CA CYS A 395 7.39 -9.47 -5.94
C CYS A 395 5.96 -9.95 -5.59
N GLY A 396 5.24 -9.17 -4.78
CA GLY A 396 3.85 -9.42 -4.38
C GLY A 396 3.66 -10.33 -3.18
N VAL A 397 4.69 -11.05 -2.73
CA VAL A 397 4.57 -12.08 -1.67
C VAL A 397 4.07 -11.49 -0.36
N LEU A 398 4.56 -10.32 0.04
CA LEU A 398 4.19 -9.69 1.30
C LEU A 398 2.76 -9.13 1.25
N ALA A 399 2.40 -8.41 0.21
CA ALA A 399 1.05 -7.88 0.05
C ALA A 399 0.00 -9.00 0.00
N GLU A 400 0.26 -10.09 -0.73
CA GLU A 400 -0.60 -11.28 -0.77
C GLU A 400 -0.75 -11.94 0.60
N THR A 401 0.32 -11.99 1.38
CA THR A 401 0.30 -12.64 2.70
C THR A 401 -0.35 -11.77 3.77
N MET A 402 0.00 -10.49 3.80
CA MET A 402 -0.41 -9.57 4.88
C MET A 402 -1.86 -9.11 4.77
N PHE A 403 -2.43 -9.06 3.56
CA PHE A 403 -3.80 -8.64 3.33
C PHE A 403 -4.62 -9.71 2.62
N TYR A 404 -5.83 -9.96 3.11
CA TYR A 404 -6.79 -10.79 2.40
C TYR A 404 -7.59 -9.95 1.38
N PHE A 405 -7.84 -10.51 0.22
CA PHE A 405 -8.78 -10.03 -0.79
C PHE A 405 -9.39 -11.24 -1.54
N PRO A 406 -10.64 -11.15 -2.03
CA PRO A 406 -11.41 -12.31 -2.49
C PRO A 406 -11.09 -12.74 -3.94
N ALA A 407 -9.83 -12.72 -4.35
CA ALA A 407 -9.39 -13.22 -5.64
C ALA A 407 -9.48 -14.75 -5.70
N GLU A 408 -9.69 -15.31 -6.89
CA GLU A 408 -9.60 -16.76 -7.11
C GLU A 408 -8.16 -17.25 -6.96
N ASN A 409 -7.22 -16.51 -7.54
CA ASN A 409 -5.79 -16.68 -7.36
C ASN A 409 -5.21 -15.37 -6.80
N ARG A 410 -4.84 -15.36 -5.53
CA ARG A 410 -4.38 -14.17 -4.83
C ARG A 410 -3.07 -13.62 -5.39
N ALA A 411 -2.19 -14.49 -5.90
CA ALA A 411 -0.95 -14.06 -6.56
C ALA A 411 -1.16 -13.19 -7.81
N LYS A 412 -2.38 -13.17 -8.36
CA LYS A 412 -2.76 -12.34 -9.52
C LYS A 412 -3.42 -11.03 -9.16
N PHE A 413 -3.77 -10.81 -7.91
CA PHE A 413 -4.33 -9.61 -7.31
C PHE A 413 -5.63 -9.05 -7.90
N TRP A 414 -6.15 -9.50 -9.03
CA TRP A 414 -7.43 -9.02 -9.55
C TRP A 414 -8.62 -9.75 -8.95
N TYR A 415 -9.65 -9.01 -8.62
CA TYR A 415 -10.87 -9.56 -8.03
C TYR A 415 -12.08 -8.65 -8.25
N SER A 416 -13.29 -9.20 -8.00
CA SER A 416 -14.53 -8.45 -7.91
C SER A 416 -15.10 -8.53 -6.51
N THR A 417 -15.82 -7.51 -6.09
CA THR A 417 -16.56 -7.53 -4.83
C THR A 417 -17.77 -6.61 -4.89
N ASP A 418 -18.85 -7.02 -4.24
CA ASP A 418 -20.07 -6.23 -4.09
C ASP A 418 -20.14 -5.60 -2.72
N TYR A 419 -20.51 -4.33 -2.67
CA TYR A 419 -20.86 -3.65 -1.43
C TYR A 419 -22.23 -2.97 -1.58
N GLY A 420 -23.28 -3.65 -1.17
CA GLY A 420 -24.64 -3.16 -1.31
C GLY A 420 -25.01 -2.76 -2.73
N MET A 421 -25.07 -1.46 -3.00
CA MET A 421 -25.40 -0.91 -4.32
C MET A 421 -24.18 -0.72 -5.25
N PHE A 422 -23.00 -1.04 -4.78
CA PHE A 422 -21.78 -0.96 -5.59
C PHE A 422 -21.34 -2.33 -6.09
N HIS A 423 -20.83 -2.36 -7.33
CA HIS A 423 -20.02 -3.44 -7.87
C HIS A 423 -18.64 -2.91 -8.22
N PHE A 424 -17.61 -3.53 -7.64
CA PHE A 424 -16.22 -3.16 -7.83
C PHE A 424 -15.50 -4.20 -8.68
N CYS A 425 -14.82 -3.74 -9.75
CA CYS A 425 -13.89 -4.51 -10.53
C CYS A 425 -12.48 -3.97 -10.27
N ILE A 426 -11.68 -4.72 -9.52
CA ILE A 426 -10.31 -4.39 -9.19
C ILE A 426 -9.39 -5.14 -10.13
N ALA A 427 -8.66 -4.41 -10.96
CA ALA A 427 -7.64 -4.94 -11.86
C ALA A 427 -6.25 -4.79 -11.22
N ASP A 428 -5.34 -5.65 -11.61
CA ASP A 428 -3.92 -5.54 -11.27
C ASP A 428 -3.16 -4.99 -12.48
N SER A 429 -2.77 -3.74 -12.42
CA SER A 429 -2.03 -3.09 -13.50
C SER A 429 -0.60 -3.62 -13.69
N GLU A 430 -0.10 -4.38 -12.72
CA GLU A 430 1.23 -4.98 -12.77
C GLU A 430 1.26 -6.34 -13.51
N HIS A 431 0.08 -6.84 -13.91
CA HIS A 431 -0.08 -7.96 -14.84
C HIS A 431 -0.72 -7.48 -16.16
N ASP A 432 -0.47 -8.20 -17.24
CA ASP A 432 -0.94 -7.83 -18.58
C ASP A 432 -2.48 -7.82 -18.68
N TRP A 433 -3.05 -6.64 -18.94
CA TRP A 433 -4.50 -6.39 -19.09
C TRP A 433 -4.93 -6.24 -20.56
N ARG A 434 -4.03 -6.37 -21.53
CA ARG A 434 -4.33 -6.13 -22.95
C ARG A 434 -5.30 -7.16 -23.50
N GLU A 435 -5.99 -6.79 -24.56
CA GLU A 435 -6.97 -7.66 -25.24
C GLU A 435 -6.39 -9.04 -25.56
N GLY A 436 -7.12 -10.10 -25.19
CA GLY A 436 -6.73 -11.50 -25.38
C GLY A 436 -6.08 -12.16 -24.16
N THR A 437 -5.62 -11.39 -23.18
CA THR A 437 -5.00 -11.94 -21.95
C THR A 437 -6.03 -12.52 -20.98
N GLU A 438 -5.54 -13.23 -19.98
CA GLU A 438 -6.39 -13.78 -18.91
C GLU A 438 -7.06 -12.67 -18.11
N GLN A 439 -6.30 -11.63 -17.75
CA GLN A 439 -6.84 -10.51 -16.99
C GLN A 439 -7.88 -9.72 -17.79
N TYR A 440 -7.69 -9.51 -19.08
CA TYR A 440 -8.69 -8.89 -19.92
C TYR A 440 -10.04 -9.64 -19.89
N LYS A 441 -9.99 -10.99 -19.96
CA LYS A 441 -11.19 -11.83 -19.85
C LYS A 441 -11.85 -11.71 -18.47
N PHE A 442 -11.04 -11.63 -17.41
CA PHE A 442 -11.54 -11.37 -16.07
C PHE A 442 -12.22 -10.01 -15.98
N ILE A 443 -11.58 -8.93 -16.49
CA ILE A 443 -12.14 -7.57 -16.49
C ILE A 443 -13.48 -7.55 -17.24
N GLU A 444 -13.53 -8.14 -18.44
CA GLU A 444 -14.77 -8.22 -19.21
C GLU A 444 -15.86 -8.98 -18.46
N HIS A 445 -15.52 -10.14 -17.87
CA HIS A 445 -16.46 -10.94 -17.06
C HIS A 445 -16.95 -10.17 -15.84
N CYS A 446 -16.06 -9.51 -15.10
CA CYS A 446 -16.41 -8.70 -13.94
C CYS A 446 -17.41 -7.60 -14.32
N LEU A 447 -17.10 -6.81 -15.33
CA LEU A 447 -17.98 -5.72 -15.79
C LEU A 447 -19.33 -6.26 -16.28
N ALA A 448 -19.35 -7.41 -16.96
CA ALA A 448 -20.55 -8.04 -17.49
C ALA A 448 -21.42 -8.67 -16.39
N SER A 449 -20.82 -9.09 -15.27
CA SER A 449 -21.53 -9.77 -14.15
C SER A 449 -22.30 -8.81 -13.25
N ALA A 450 -22.04 -7.50 -13.34
CA ALA A 450 -22.72 -6.49 -12.54
C ALA A 450 -24.25 -6.54 -12.74
N ASP A 451 -24.99 -6.94 -11.71
CA ASP A 451 -26.47 -6.88 -11.73
C ASP A 451 -26.91 -5.44 -11.45
N ARG A 452 -27.06 -4.63 -12.51
CA ARG A 452 -27.41 -3.21 -12.41
C ARG A 452 -28.73 -2.93 -11.69
N ARG A 453 -29.56 -3.95 -11.46
CA ARG A 453 -30.75 -3.86 -10.61
C ARG A 453 -30.43 -3.87 -9.13
N LYS A 454 -29.31 -4.50 -8.76
CA LYS A 454 -28.80 -4.55 -7.38
C LYS A 454 -27.65 -3.58 -7.18
N GLN A 455 -26.68 -3.54 -8.11
CA GLN A 455 -25.52 -2.67 -8.08
C GLN A 455 -25.60 -1.60 -9.20
N PRO A 456 -26.38 -0.53 -9.00
CA PRO A 456 -26.47 0.56 -9.99
C PRO A 456 -25.15 1.33 -10.17
N TRP A 457 -24.20 1.22 -9.23
CA TRP A 457 -22.92 1.92 -9.25
C TRP A 457 -21.80 0.94 -9.59
N LEU A 458 -21.27 1.03 -10.81
CA LEU A 458 -20.21 0.18 -11.32
C LEU A 458 -18.89 0.94 -11.30
N ILE A 459 -17.94 0.47 -10.49
CA ILE A 459 -16.65 1.09 -10.24
C ILE A 459 -15.55 0.16 -10.76
N PHE A 460 -14.63 0.71 -11.54
CA PHE A 460 -13.39 0.06 -11.93
C PHE A 460 -12.24 0.70 -11.17
N ALA A 461 -11.25 -0.08 -10.74
CA ALA A 461 -10.02 0.47 -10.16
C ALA A 461 -8.80 -0.37 -10.56
N ALA A 462 -7.68 0.31 -10.73
CA ALA A 462 -6.35 -0.27 -10.92
C ALA A 462 -5.31 0.68 -10.32
N HIS A 463 -4.10 0.20 -10.08
CA HIS A 463 -3.06 1.08 -9.53
C HIS A 463 -2.54 2.04 -10.60
N ARG A 464 -1.87 1.54 -11.66
CA ARG A 464 -1.38 2.42 -12.73
C ARG A 464 -2.53 3.02 -13.53
N VAL A 465 -2.31 4.22 -14.08
CA VAL A 465 -3.33 4.95 -14.84
C VAL A 465 -3.59 4.27 -16.20
N LEU A 466 -4.52 3.34 -16.24
CA LEU A 466 -4.94 2.69 -17.49
C LEU A 466 -5.87 3.57 -18.34
N GLY A 467 -6.37 4.66 -17.76
CA GLY A 467 -7.28 5.63 -18.39
C GLY A 467 -6.61 6.93 -18.82
N TYR A 468 -6.93 8.00 -18.13
CA TYR A 468 -6.53 9.37 -18.50
C TYR A 468 -5.84 10.07 -17.33
N SER A 469 -4.66 10.65 -17.60
CA SER A 469 -3.97 11.60 -16.74
C SER A 469 -3.25 12.65 -17.58
N SER A 470 -3.14 13.87 -17.06
CA SER A 470 -2.32 14.93 -17.63
C SER A 470 -0.91 14.99 -17.04
N ASN A 471 -0.50 14.00 -16.27
CA ASN A 471 0.89 13.82 -15.89
C ASN A 471 1.74 13.59 -17.15
N SER A 472 3.03 13.99 -17.10
CA SER A 472 3.92 13.95 -18.28
C SER A 472 4.09 12.53 -18.86
N TRP A 473 4.04 11.50 -18.02
CA TRP A 473 4.16 10.11 -18.47
C TRP A 473 2.95 9.65 -19.27
N TYR A 474 1.76 10.12 -18.89
CA TYR A 474 0.46 9.70 -19.46
C TYR A 474 -0.14 10.71 -20.45
N ALA A 475 0.45 11.91 -20.58
CA ALA A 475 -0.02 12.94 -21.51
C ALA A 475 0.27 12.59 -22.98
N GLN A 476 1.29 11.77 -23.22
CA GLN A 476 1.56 11.17 -24.52
C GLN A 476 0.95 9.77 -24.56
N GLU A 477 0.36 9.38 -25.68
CA GLU A 477 -0.14 8.01 -25.84
C GLU A 477 1.01 7.02 -25.67
N GLY A 478 0.80 6.03 -24.80
CA GLY A 478 1.74 5.15 -24.18
C GLY A 478 2.92 4.67 -25.03
N SER A 479 4.08 4.63 -24.41
CA SER A 479 5.20 3.84 -24.91
C SER A 479 4.96 2.35 -24.61
N PHE A 480 5.77 1.47 -25.16
CA PHE A 480 5.73 0.05 -24.83
C PHE A 480 6.02 -0.19 -23.33
N GLU A 481 6.83 0.67 -22.70
CA GLU A 481 7.25 0.58 -21.31
C GLU A 481 6.14 1.00 -20.34
N GLU A 482 5.27 1.94 -20.76
CA GLU A 482 4.07 2.33 -20.01
C GLU A 482 2.86 2.47 -20.96
N PRO A 483 2.34 1.35 -21.48
CA PRO A 483 1.21 1.40 -22.38
C PRO A 483 -0.04 1.81 -21.63
N MET A 484 -0.75 2.81 -22.14
CA MET A 484 -2.05 3.18 -21.61
C MET A 484 -3.08 2.08 -21.90
N GLY A 485 -3.81 1.68 -20.85
CA GLY A 485 -4.88 0.68 -21.00
C GLY A 485 -6.05 1.14 -21.87
N ARG A 486 -6.14 2.43 -22.24
CA ARG A 486 -7.22 3.00 -23.08
C ARG A 486 -7.47 2.24 -24.36
N GLU A 487 -6.43 1.82 -25.06
CA GLU A 487 -6.57 1.09 -26.33
C GLU A 487 -7.35 -0.22 -26.16
N SER A 488 -7.04 -0.96 -25.09
CA SER A 488 -7.69 -2.24 -24.78
C SER A 488 -9.00 -2.08 -24.00
N LEU A 489 -9.03 -1.21 -22.99
CA LEU A 489 -10.07 -1.23 -21.96
C LEU A 489 -11.20 -0.20 -22.19
N GLN A 490 -10.96 0.91 -22.88
CA GLN A 490 -11.99 1.94 -23.01
C GLN A 490 -13.28 1.45 -23.70
N LYS A 491 -13.17 0.47 -24.61
CA LYS A 491 -14.34 -0.16 -25.24
C LYS A 491 -15.17 -0.96 -24.24
N LEU A 492 -14.50 -1.65 -23.29
CA LEU A 492 -15.17 -2.38 -22.23
C LEU A 492 -15.87 -1.42 -21.26
N TRP A 493 -15.17 -0.36 -20.79
CA TRP A 493 -15.79 0.64 -19.92
C TRP A 493 -17.01 1.27 -20.57
N GLN A 494 -16.95 1.58 -21.87
CA GLN A 494 -18.06 2.14 -22.62
C GLN A 494 -19.20 1.12 -22.81
N LYS A 495 -18.87 -0.13 -23.18
CA LYS A 495 -19.82 -1.21 -23.40
C LYS A 495 -20.64 -1.49 -22.13
N TYR A 496 -19.99 -1.62 -21.00
CA TYR A 496 -20.62 -1.97 -19.72
C TYR A 496 -21.03 -0.77 -18.87
N ARG A 497 -20.85 0.46 -19.39
CA ARG A 497 -21.26 1.70 -18.70
C ARG A 497 -20.63 1.85 -17.33
N VAL A 498 -19.30 1.70 -17.24
CA VAL A 498 -18.56 1.99 -16.02
C VAL A 498 -18.78 3.46 -15.63
N ASP A 499 -19.19 3.68 -14.40
CA ASP A 499 -19.52 5.03 -13.92
C ASP A 499 -18.23 5.82 -13.64
N ILE A 500 -17.34 5.26 -12.84
CA ILE A 500 -16.07 5.89 -12.43
C ILE A 500 -14.96 4.85 -12.47
N ALA A 501 -13.81 5.22 -13.02
CA ALA A 501 -12.58 4.44 -13.01
C ALA A 501 -11.52 5.17 -12.17
N PHE A 502 -10.95 4.49 -11.17
CA PHE A 502 -9.98 5.04 -10.24
C PHE A 502 -8.58 4.51 -10.49
N TYR A 503 -7.58 5.38 -10.27
CA TYR A 503 -6.15 5.07 -10.42
C TYR A 503 -5.33 5.73 -9.32
N GLY A 504 -4.25 5.07 -8.93
CA GLY A 504 -3.15 5.58 -8.12
C GLY A 504 -1.93 5.97 -8.97
N HIS A 505 -0.73 5.61 -8.49
CA HIS A 505 0.58 5.67 -9.16
C HIS A 505 1.06 7.10 -9.50
N VAL A 506 0.20 7.97 -9.93
CA VAL A 506 0.49 9.39 -10.10
C VAL A 506 0.08 10.11 -8.82
N HIS A 507 1.06 10.56 -8.06
CA HIS A 507 0.88 11.08 -6.70
C HIS A 507 0.28 12.48 -6.68
N ASN A 508 -0.95 12.58 -7.15
CA ASN A 508 -1.76 13.81 -7.14
C ASN A 508 -3.24 13.47 -7.24
N TYR A 509 -4.07 14.48 -7.42
CA TYR A 509 -5.48 14.29 -7.71
C TYR A 509 -5.83 14.90 -9.06
N GLU A 510 -6.45 14.13 -9.95
CA GLU A 510 -7.01 14.61 -11.21
C GLU A 510 -8.34 13.95 -11.51
N ARG A 511 -9.31 14.74 -11.98
CA ARG A 511 -10.61 14.25 -12.44
C ARG A 511 -10.91 14.71 -13.84
N THR A 512 -11.37 13.77 -14.66
CA THR A 512 -11.83 14.06 -16.04
C THR A 512 -13.34 14.38 -16.09
N CYS A 513 -13.78 14.96 -17.22
CA CYS A 513 -15.19 14.85 -17.62
C CYS A 513 -15.54 13.37 -17.88
N PRO A 514 -16.84 13.02 -18.00
CA PRO A 514 -17.23 11.77 -18.64
C PRO A 514 -16.66 11.74 -20.06
N ILE A 515 -15.75 10.78 -20.34
CA ILE A 515 -14.90 10.79 -21.53
C ILE A 515 -14.98 9.46 -22.29
N TYR A 516 -14.93 9.54 -23.60
CA TYR A 516 -14.75 8.42 -24.52
C TYR A 516 -13.96 8.88 -25.74
N GLN A 517 -12.94 8.12 -26.15
CA GLN A 517 -12.07 8.42 -27.30
C GLN A 517 -11.54 9.87 -27.28
N ASN A 518 -10.98 10.30 -26.15
CA ASN A 518 -10.41 11.63 -25.91
C ASN A 518 -11.43 12.79 -26.00
N GLN A 519 -12.73 12.50 -26.05
CA GLN A 519 -13.79 13.51 -26.13
C GLN A 519 -14.67 13.50 -24.89
N CYS A 520 -14.85 14.67 -24.27
CA CYS A 520 -15.89 14.83 -23.26
C CYS A 520 -17.26 14.60 -23.89
N VAL A 521 -17.98 13.63 -23.36
CA VAL A 521 -19.35 13.32 -23.82
C VAL A 521 -20.43 14.05 -23.02
N ASN A 522 -20.01 14.75 -21.96
CA ASN A 522 -20.85 15.63 -21.16
C ASN A 522 -20.00 16.79 -20.63
N SER A 523 -20.44 18.00 -20.80
CA SER A 523 -19.73 19.23 -20.39
C SER A 523 -20.05 19.69 -18.97
N GLY A 524 -20.95 19.00 -18.26
CA GLY A 524 -21.22 19.24 -16.84
C GLY A 524 -19.99 19.07 -15.99
N LYS A 525 -19.84 19.86 -14.93
CA LYS A 525 -18.70 19.78 -14.00
C LYS A 525 -19.05 19.23 -12.62
N SER A 526 -20.26 19.51 -12.15
CA SER A 526 -20.69 19.21 -10.78
C SER A 526 -21.95 18.35 -10.68
N HIS A 527 -22.65 18.13 -11.79
CA HIS A 527 -23.85 17.30 -11.81
C HIS A 527 -24.00 16.59 -13.15
N TYR A 528 -24.24 15.29 -13.08
CA TYR A 528 -24.52 14.45 -14.25
C TYR A 528 -25.86 13.75 -14.05
N SER A 529 -26.77 13.90 -15.02
CA SER A 529 -28.09 13.29 -14.97
C SER A 529 -28.28 12.27 -16.09
N GLY A 530 -29.08 11.25 -15.84
CA GLY A 530 -29.32 10.17 -16.78
C GLY A 530 -28.11 9.23 -16.94
N THR A 531 -28.10 8.42 -17.97
CA THR A 531 -26.97 7.53 -18.27
C THR A 531 -25.79 8.33 -18.81
N VAL A 532 -24.69 8.29 -18.13
CA VAL A 532 -23.44 8.93 -18.57
C VAL A 532 -22.88 8.11 -19.75
N LYS A 533 -22.66 8.76 -20.88
CA LYS A 533 -22.20 8.10 -22.14
C LYS A 533 -20.67 7.94 -22.21
N GLY A 534 -19.96 8.12 -21.14
CA GLY A 534 -18.52 7.95 -21.00
C GLY A 534 -18.17 7.71 -19.55
N THR A 535 -16.99 7.20 -19.29
CA THR A 535 -16.48 6.94 -17.94
C THR A 535 -15.82 8.20 -17.37
N ILE A 536 -16.02 8.48 -16.09
CA ILE A 536 -15.26 9.50 -15.38
C ILE A 536 -13.97 8.83 -14.86
N HIS A 537 -12.81 9.34 -15.24
CA HIS A 537 -11.53 8.86 -14.75
C HIS A 537 -11.02 9.74 -13.63
N VAL A 538 -10.54 9.11 -12.56
CA VAL A 538 -10.05 9.79 -11.36
C VAL A 538 -8.70 9.21 -11.01
N VAL A 539 -7.68 10.04 -11.00
CA VAL A 539 -6.39 9.76 -10.37
C VAL A 539 -6.49 10.22 -8.92
N VAL A 540 -6.15 9.37 -7.98
CA VAL A 540 -6.19 9.63 -6.53
C VAL A 540 -5.00 8.98 -5.82
N GLY A 541 -3.81 9.12 -6.43
CA GLY A 541 -2.53 8.61 -5.91
C GLY A 541 -1.85 9.54 -4.89
N GLY A 542 -2.55 10.55 -4.41
CA GLY A 542 -2.05 11.45 -3.37
C GLY A 542 -2.30 10.95 -1.95
N GLY A 543 -2.20 9.63 -1.67
CA GLY A 543 -2.49 9.07 -0.36
C GLY A 543 -1.48 9.43 0.73
N GLY A 544 -0.21 9.67 0.36
CA GLY A 544 0.79 10.00 1.38
C GLY A 544 2.21 10.18 0.87
N CYS A 545 2.59 9.50 -0.21
CA CYS A 545 3.89 9.59 -0.81
C CYS A 545 4.18 11.00 -1.37
N HIS A 546 5.41 11.30 -1.77
CA HIS A 546 5.78 12.58 -2.37
C HIS A 546 4.90 12.87 -3.60
N LEU A 547 4.61 14.15 -3.83
CA LEU A 547 3.65 14.54 -4.87
C LEU A 547 4.29 14.61 -6.26
N SER A 548 3.55 14.19 -7.29
CA SER A 548 3.93 14.23 -8.70
C SER A 548 3.40 15.48 -9.39
N GLU A 549 4.23 16.17 -10.17
CA GLU A 549 3.86 17.39 -10.86
C GLU A 549 3.01 17.14 -12.12
N PHE A 550 2.11 18.06 -12.39
CA PHE A 550 1.35 18.09 -13.63
C PHE A 550 2.13 18.71 -14.80
N THR A 551 1.77 18.32 -16.01
CA THR A 551 2.20 19.08 -17.19
C THR A 551 1.63 20.50 -17.15
N THR A 552 2.32 21.45 -17.78
CA THR A 552 1.87 22.85 -17.89
C THR A 552 0.61 22.99 -18.74
N ALA A 553 0.45 22.14 -19.77
CA ALA A 553 -0.74 22.11 -20.60
C ALA A 553 -1.88 21.42 -19.86
N ILE A 554 -3.07 22.01 -19.89
CA ILE A 554 -4.29 21.42 -19.31
C ILE A 554 -5.14 20.88 -20.47
N PRO A 555 -5.30 19.55 -20.60
CA PRO A 555 -6.18 18.98 -21.61
C PRO A 555 -7.64 19.41 -21.36
N ASN A 556 -8.42 19.54 -22.42
CA ASN A 556 -9.83 19.96 -22.34
C ASN A 556 -10.71 18.99 -21.53
N TRP A 557 -10.30 17.74 -21.40
CA TRP A 557 -11.00 16.71 -20.63
C TRP A 557 -10.66 16.72 -19.13
N SER A 558 -9.59 17.41 -18.71
CA SER A 558 -9.19 17.55 -17.30
C SER A 558 -10.05 18.64 -16.65
N ILE A 559 -10.92 18.23 -15.73
CA ILE A 559 -11.88 19.14 -15.06
C ILE A 559 -11.30 19.77 -13.81
N TYR A 560 -10.54 18.99 -13.05
CA TYR A 560 -9.96 19.43 -11.79
C TYR A 560 -8.62 18.74 -11.56
N ARG A 561 -7.62 19.49 -11.12
CA ARG A 561 -6.29 19.02 -10.74
C ARG A 561 -5.90 19.62 -9.40
N ASP A 562 -5.32 18.81 -8.52
CA ASP A 562 -4.82 19.26 -7.23
C ASP A 562 -3.47 18.61 -6.92
N TYR A 563 -2.51 19.44 -6.51
CA TYR A 563 -1.19 19.02 -6.05
C TYR A 563 -1.17 19.02 -4.53
N ASP A 564 -1.86 18.06 -3.92
CA ASP A 564 -1.96 17.91 -2.47
C ASP A 564 -2.35 16.47 -2.10
N TRP A 565 -2.11 16.08 -0.86
CA TRP A 565 -2.53 14.79 -0.34
C TRP A 565 -4.03 14.77 -0.05
N GLY A 566 -4.65 13.65 -0.38
CA GLY A 566 -6.08 13.48 -0.19
C GLY A 566 -6.60 12.11 -0.57
N PHE A 567 -7.91 11.96 -0.43
CA PHE A 567 -8.64 10.74 -0.72
C PHE A 567 -10.04 11.07 -1.24
N VAL A 568 -10.65 10.11 -1.93
CA VAL A 568 -12.02 10.23 -2.41
C VAL A 568 -12.98 9.54 -1.46
N LYS A 569 -14.14 10.16 -1.26
CA LYS A 569 -15.31 9.57 -0.63
C LYS A 569 -16.47 9.50 -1.60
N LEU A 570 -16.99 8.29 -1.82
CA LEU A 570 -18.24 8.07 -2.53
C LEU A 570 -19.37 7.88 -1.52
N THR A 571 -20.50 8.55 -1.73
CA THR A 571 -21.70 8.39 -0.91
C THR A 571 -22.88 8.03 -1.81
N ALA A 572 -23.30 6.75 -1.80
CA ALA A 572 -24.56 6.34 -2.40
C ALA A 572 -25.69 6.58 -1.41
N PHE A 573 -26.53 7.58 -1.68
CA PHE A 573 -27.71 7.85 -0.86
C PHE A 573 -28.80 6.81 -1.09
N ASN A 574 -28.93 6.39 -2.34
CA ASN A 574 -29.88 5.40 -2.81
C ASN A 574 -29.47 4.90 -4.21
N ARG A 575 -30.31 4.12 -4.84
CA ARG A 575 -30.09 3.58 -6.20
C ARG A 575 -29.99 4.64 -7.30
N SER A 576 -30.46 5.86 -7.05
CA SER A 576 -30.57 6.92 -8.05
C SER A 576 -29.64 8.11 -7.79
N SER A 577 -28.93 8.15 -6.67
CA SER A 577 -28.12 9.31 -6.29
C SER A 577 -26.79 8.89 -5.66
N LEU A 578 -25.72 9.33 -6.29
CA LEU A 578 -24.32 9.16 -5.85
C LEU A 578 -23.67 10.53 -5.74
N LEU A 579 -23.02 10.78 -4.60
CA LEU A 579 -22.16 11.95 -4.36
C LEU A 579 -20.71 11.47 -4.38
N PHE A 580 -19.90 12.18 -5.13
CA PHE A 580 -18.43 12.06 -5.15
C PHE A 580 -17.83 13.28 -4.46
N GLU A 581 -16.85 13.07 -3.59
CA GLU A 581 -16.12 14.12 -2.87
C GLU A 581 -14.63 13.79 -2.84
N TYR A 582 -13.78 14.71 -3.29
CA TYR A 582 -12.35 14.68 -3.01
C TYR A 582 -12.07 15.51 -1.76
N LYS A 583 -11.45 14.89 -0.77
CA LYS A 583 -11.11 15.50 0.53
C LYS A 583 -9.61 15.56 0.70
N LYS A 584 -9.08 16.71 1.17
CA LYS A 584 -7.66 16.83 1.48
C LYS A 584 -7.33 16.26 2.86
N SER A 585 -6.21 15.56 2.95
CA SER A 585 -5.76 14.91 4.18
C SER A 585 -5.43 15.89 5.30
N ARG A 586 -4.95 17.09 4.95
CA ARG A 586 -4.54 18.12 5.93
C ARG A 586 -5.69 18.66 6.79
N ASP A 587 -6.93 18.70 6.27
CA ASP A 587 -8.06 19.34 6.95
C ASP A 587 -9.40 18.61 6.81
N GLY A 588 -9.45 17.54 6.01
CA GLY A 588 -10.64 16.73 5.76
C GLY A 588 -11.76 17.46 5.01
N LYS A 589 -11.50 18.65 4.45
CA LYS A 589 -12.51 19.43 3.71
C LYS A 589 -12.60 18.94 2.27
N VAL A 590 -13.78 19.16 1.67
CA VAL A 590 -14.07 18.87 0.27
C VAL A 590 -13.52 19.98 -0.61
N TYR A 591 -12.73 19.59 -1.63
CA TYR A 591 -12.13 20.52 -2.60
C TYR A 591 -12.63 20.30 -4.02
N ASP A 592 -13.07 19.09 -4.36
CA ASP A 592 -13.79 18.80 -5.59
C ASP A 592 -14.97 17.89 -5.29
N SER A 593 -16.09 18.11 -6.00
CA SER A 593 -17.28 17.27 -5.83
C SER A 593 -18.17 17.28 -7.06
N PHE A 594 -18.89 16.19 -7.23
CA PHE A 594 -19.98 16.10 -8.20
C PHE A 594 -21.04 15.09 -7.75
N THR A 595 -22.21 15.17 -8.34
CA THR A 595 -23.30 14.22 -8.13
C THR A 595 -23.64 13.50 -9.45
N ILE A 596 -24.02 12.23 -9.35
CA ILE A 596 -24.69 11.51 -10.41
C ILE A 596 -26.11 11.22 -9.97
N SER A 597 -27.07 11.70 -10.77
CA SER A 597 -28.51 11.41 -10.57
C SER A 597 -29.04 10.69 -11.80
N ARG A 598 -29.71 9.56 -11.60
CA ARG A 598 -30.35 8.83 -12.68
C ARG A 598 -31.59 8.09 -12.22
N GLU A 599 -32.51 7.84 -13.12
CA GLU A 599 -33.56 6.90 -12.85
C GLU A 599 -33.06 5.47 -13.00
N TYR A 600 -33.52 4.61 -12.13
CA TYR A 600 -33.14 3.19 -12.13
C TYR A 600 -33.46 2.51 -13.49
N LYS A 601 -34.51 2.96 -14.16
CA LYS A 601 -34.91 2.51 -15.50
C LYS A 601 -33.82 2.72 -16.56
N ASP A 602 -33.11 3.83 -16.50
CA ASP A 602 -32.07 4.17 -17.47
C ASP A 602 -30.90 3.17 -17.41
N VAL A 603 -30.56 2.73 -16.21
CA VAL A 603 -29.52 1.72 -15.99
C VAL A 603 -29.94 0.37 -16.56
N LEU A 604 -31.19 -0.04 -16.31
CA LEU A 604 -31.73 -1.32 -16.81
C LEU A 604 -31.85 -1.35 -18.33
N ALA A 605 -32.18 -0.23 -18.97
CA ALA A 605 -32.37 -0.16 -20.40
C ALA A 605 -31.10 -0.44 -21.22
N CYS A 606 -29.90 -0.27 -20.61
CA CYS A 606 -28.61 -0.36 -21.28
C CYS A 606 -27.65 -1.40 -20.68
N VAL A 607 -28.17 -2.54 -20.23
CA VAL A 607 -27.34 -3.63 -19.67
C VAL A 607 -26.78 -4.56 -20.76
N HIS A 608 -27.39 -4.57 -21.97
CA HIS A 608 -27.01 -5.47 -23.05
C HIS A 608 -26.22 -4.78 -24.15
N ASP A 609 -25.37 -5.52 -24.83
CA ASP A 609 -24.55 -5.05 -25.96
C ASP A 609 -25.36 -4.45 -27.09
N SER A 610 -26.62 -4.88 -27.22
CA SER A 610 -27.56 -4.38 -28.25
C SER A 610 -28.26 -3.08 -27.84
N CYS A 611 -28.00 -2.54 -26.66
CA CYS A 611 -28.60 -1.26 -26.27
C CYS A 611 -28.00 -0.12 -27.08
N GLU A 612 -28.79 0.48 -27.94
CA GLU A 612 -28.42 1.72 -28.59
C GLU A 612 -28.36 2.86 -27.56
N PRO A 613 -27.35 3.76 -27.64
CA PRO A 613 -27.24 4.88 -26.72
C PRO A 613 -28.47 5.78 -26.62
N THR A 614 -29.30 5.74 -27.65
CA THR A 614 -30.54 6.54 -27.80
C THR A 614 -31.78 5.82 -27.31
N THR A 615 -31.69 4.53 -26.97
CA THR A 615 -32.84 3.73 -26.51
C THR A 615 -32.92 3.69 -24.98
N LEU A 616 -32.54 4.77 -24.34
CA LEU A 616 -32.72 4.93 -22.92
C LEU A 616 -34.20 5.00 -22.58
N ALA A 617 -34.62 4.23 -21.61
CA ALA A 617 -35.94 4.38 -21.05
C ALA A 617 -36.06 5.80 -20.48
N SER A 618 -36.87 6.61 -21.05
CA SER A 618 -37.18 7.97 -20.62
C SER A 618 -38.23 7.96 -19.51
#